data_17bc54e9783f6ae49ec52cb17134738d
#
_entry.id   17bc54e9783f6ae49ec52cb17134738d
#
_cell.length_a   1.000
_cell.length_b   1.000
_cell.length_c   1.000
_cell.angle_alpha   90.00
_cell.angle_beta   90.00
_cell.angle_gamma   90.00
#
_symmetry.space_group_name_H-M   'P 1'
#
loop_
_entity.id
_entity.type
_entity.pdbx_description
1 polymer ?
#
loop_
_entity_poly.entity_id
_entity_poly.type
_entity_poly.pdbx_seq_one_letter_code
_entity_poly.pdbx_strand_id
1 'polypeptide(L)'
;MKIFRTQRQHLKISAVALAVIAVGVVFAASVPSLRASAAGAWTTETIAGMSVAVYTPTTAPALAGKRALMVNLHGCVQKNSDLQSAGNWAKTADAYGMVVAIPAVPDGGVIAGCWDYFDSNHSRTAPARDDDNLLGLASTLTGRAALGIDPAQVYLSGLSSGGGETMVMGCLAPDIFAGMGINAGPTVGTTSGQIGTVSTTQSAGTAQCKSFAGANTSAFATQLTSVVYGSNDTTVAPGYNTLNAQIMAGIYGAAAPSTFALTGFAGTNLAGGGTLYSDATGPRVSIIQNTGLGHNWPAGAAPGGTYVSANSIDYPAYVTGFFFANNRRVSPGSTPTGSPTPAPTPTVTSTPTPTPTSGPYCGTATNAAHKAAGRAISYGNDPYNPYYAVGSQAYLGQGDSTVSTLRESSAGVYVVATAC
;
A
#
# COMPACT_ATOMS: atom_id res chain seq x y z
N MET A 1 35.93 89.94 0.17
CA MET A 1 36.41 90.90 1.18
C MET A 1 36.78 90.09 2.43
N LYS A 2 38.09 90.26 2.86
CA LYS A 2 38.72 89.82 4.11
C LYS A 2 38.76 88.29 4.37
N ILE A 3 39.85 87.55 4.11
CA ILE A 3 41.15 87.49 4.80
C ILE A 3 40.97 87.23 6.33
N PHE A 4 41.39 86.05 6.77
CA PHE A 4 42.38 85.94 7.83
C PHE A 4 42.98 84.50 7.87
N ARG A 5 44.32 84.55 7.85
CA ARG A 5 45.31 83.46 8.06
C ARG A 5 45.47 83.19 9.58
N THR A 6 45.88 82.01 9.92
CA THR A 6 47.02 81.72 10.85
C THR A 6 47.09 80.22 11.08
N GLN A 7 48.13 79.62 10.70
CA GLN A 7 49.45 79.25 11.25
C GLN A 7 49.45 77.95 12.09
N ARG A 8 50.09 77.00 11.53
CA ARG A 8 51.06 75.97 11.98
C ARG A 8 51.22 75.71 13.49
N GLN A 9 51.21 74.40 13.81
CA GLN A 9 52.33 73.83 14.58
C GLN A 9 52.53 72.36 14.21
N HIS A 10 53.81 71.99 13.95
CA HIS A 10 54.32 70.67 13.68
C HIS A 10 54.56 69.93 15.02
N LEU A 11 54.08 68.72 15.15
CA LEU A 11 54.61 67.81 16.15
C LEU A 11 55.03 66.51 15.45
N LYS A 12 56.32 66.26 15.44
CA LYS A 12 56.97 65.04 14.95
C LYS A 12 56.84 64.01 16.05
N ILE A 13 56.17 62.93 15.79
CA ILE A 13 56.24 61.73 16.60
C ILE A 13 56.67 60.56 15.69
N SER A 14 57.86 60.03 16.04
CA SER A 14 58.44 58.85 15.39
C SER A 14 57.64 57.63 15.62
N ALA A 15 57.14 56.96 14.56
CA ALA A 15 56.46 55.68 14.61
C ALA A 15 57.50 54.56 14.44
N VAL A 16 57.66 53.76 15.44
CA VAL A 16 58.35 52.47 15.38
C VAL A 16 57.38 51.46 14.73
N ALA A 17 57.70 51.00 13.53
CA ALA A 17 56.95 50.00 12.83
C ALA A 17 57.26 48.60 13.39
N LEU A 18 56.31 47.99 14.12
CA LEU A 18 56.39 46.62 14.48
C LEU A 18 55.68 45.79 13.37
N ALA A 19 56.49 45.08 12.56
CA ALA A 19 55.97 44.16 11.56
C ALA A 19 55.50 42.86 12.23
N VAL A 20 54.15 42.65 12.37
CA VAL A 20 53.58 41.40 12.75
C VAL A 20 53.33 40.62 11.48
N ILE A 21 54.12 39.56 11.22
CA ILE A 21 53.87 38.59 10.16
C ILE A 21 52.77 37.64 10.65
N ALA A 22 51.53 37.86 10.21
CA ALA A 22 50.43 36.90 10.40
C ALA A 22 50.56 35.80 9.35
N VAL A 23 51.06 34.63 9.73
CA VAL A 23 50.97 33.43 8.92
C VAL A 23 49.51 32.91 8.98
N GLY A 24 48.74 33.32 7.98
CA GLY A 24 47.37 32.79 7.78
C GLY A 24 47.44 31.35 7.22
N VAL A 25 47.27 30.36 8.10
CA VAL A 25 47.03 28.99 7.65
C VAL A 25 45.58 28.95 7.16
N VAL A 26 45.40 29.00 5.84
CA VAL A 26 44.09 28.75 5.20
C VAL A 26 43.83 27.26 5.28
N PHE A 27 43.05 26.83 6.26
CA PHE A 27 42.40 25.51 6.21
C PHE A 27 41.36 25.56 5.10
N ALA A 28 41.69 25.07 3.94
CA ALA A 28 40.71 24.72 2.93
C ALA A 28 39.91 23.52 3.48
N ALA A 29 38.80 23.80 4.17
CA ALA A 29 37.81 22.79 4.47
C ALA A 29 37.26 22.31 3.13
N SER A 30 37.70 21.12 2.68
CA SER A 30 37.07 20.41 1.59
C SER A 30 35.68 20.02 2.07
N VAL A 31 34.67 20.84 1.72
CA VAL A 31 33.26 20.47 1.84
C VAL A 31 33.10 19.29 0.91
N PRO A 32 32.76 18.09 1.43
CA PRO A 32 32.45 16.99 0.54
C PRO A 32 31.28 17.46 -0.33
N SER A 33 31.49 17.56 -1.64
CA SER A 33 30.42 17.78 -2.57
C SER A 33 29.45 16.58 -2.40
N LEU A 34 28.27 16.82 -1.82
CA LEU A 34 27.15 15.91 -1.90
C LEU A 34 26.90 15.73 -3.41
N ARG A 35 27.50 14.69 -3.99
CA ARG A 35 27.10 14.24 -5.32
C ARG A 35 25.65 13.85 -5.17
N ALA A 36 24.75 14.58 -5.83
CA ALA A 36 23.40 14.11 -6.04
C ALA A 36 23.55 12.71 -6.64
N SER A 37 23.07 11.69 -5.93
CA SER A 37 23.01 10.34 -6.47
C SER A 37 22.19 10.44 -7.75
N ALA A 38 22.73 9.92 -8.87
CA ALA A 38 21.95 9.88 -10.10
C ALA A 38 20.64 9.12 -9.79
N ALA A 39 19.51 9.64 -10.28
CA ALA A 39 18.24 8.92 -10.16
C ALA A 39 18.36 7.55 -10.84
N GLY A 40 17.59 6.58 -10.39
CA GLY A 40 17.47 5.31 -11.07
C GLY A 40 16.88 5.46 -12.48
N ALA A 41 16.85 4.40 -13.24
CA ALA A 41 16.41 4.45 -14.63
C ALA A 41 15.40 3.35 -14.95
N TRP A 42 14.44 3.70 -15.84
CA TRP A 42 13.55 2.75 -16.48
C TRP A 42 14.22 2.12 -17.71
N THR A 43 14.09 0.82 -17.85
CA THR A 43 14.34 0.07 -19.08
C THR A 43 13.06 -0.66 -19.48
N THR A 44 12.89 -0.94 -20.76
CA THR A 44 11.78 -1.76 -21.25
C THR A 44 12.36 -2.98 -21.94
N GLU A 45 11.90 -4.15 -21.54
CA GLU A 45 12.40 -5.43 -22.04
C GLU A 45 11.29 -6.47 -22.10
N THR A 46 11.49 -7.55 -22.83
CA THR A 46 10.57 -8.69 -22.84
C THR A 46 11.00 -9.70 -21.80
N ILE A 47 10.13 -9.98 -20.81
CA ILE A 47 10.35 -10.99 -19.77
C ILE A 47 9.12 -11.87 -19.70
N ALA A 48 9.32 -13.18 -19.74
CA ALA A 48 8.25 -14.18 -19.67
C ALA A 48 7.06 -13.88 -20.61
N GLY A 49 7.36 -13.45 -21.85
CA GLY A 49 6.36 -13.12 -22.86
C GLY A 49 5.70 -11.74 -22.73
N MET A 50 5.99 -10.99 -21.66
CA MET A 50 5.40 -9.67 -21.43
C MET A 50 6.39 -8.54 -21.75
N SER A 51 5.89 -7.41 -22.26
CA SER A 51 6.65 -6.15 -22.28
C SER A 51 6.67 -5.56 -20.87
N VAL A 52 7.84 -5.46 -20.25
CA VAL A 52 8.01 -5.05 -18.86
C VAL A 52 8.83 -3.78 -18.77
N ALA A 53 8.29 -2.75 -18.14
CA ALA A 53 9.06 -1.60 -17.69
C ALA A 53 9.73 -1.95 -16.35
N VAL A 54 11.06 -1.92 -16.30
CA VAL A 54 11.85 -2.22 -15.09
C VAL A 54 12.59 -0.99 -14.63
N TYR A 55 12.34 -0.57 -13.40
CA TYR A 55 13.08 0.51 -12.74
C TYR A 55 14.17 -0.05 -11.86
N THR A 56 15.40 0.37 -12.09
CA THR A 56 16.54 0.01 -11.25
C THR A 56 17.05 1.25 -10.52
N PRO A 57 16.89 1.34 -9.19
CA PRO A 57 17.37 2.46 -8.40
C PRO A 57 18.89 2.43 -8.28
N THR A 58 19.52 3.61 -8.10
CA THR A 58 20.94 3.72 -7.79
C THR A 58 21.23 3.74 -6.28
N THR A 59 20.20 3.98 -5.48
CA THR A 59 20.28 3.97 -4.02
C THR A 59 20.50 2.57 -3.45
N ALA A 60 21.12 2.50 -2.28
CA ALA A 60 21.32 1.24 -1.57
C ALA A 60 19.97 0.64 -1.11
N PRO A 61 19.84 -0.69 -1.02
CA PRO A 61 18.64 -1.33 -0.49
C PRO A 61 18.40 -0.96 0.98
N ALA A 62 17.16 -0.64 1.32
CA ALA A 62 16.76 -0.20 2.66
C ALA A 62 16.57 -1.36 3.65
N LEU A 63 16.36 -2.58 3.18
CA LEU A 63 16.11 -3.74 4.04
C LEU A 63 17.09 -4.88 3.76
N ALA A 64 17.69 -5.43 4.81
CA ALA A 64 18.54 -6.63 4.79
C ALA A 64 19.75 -6.61 3.81
N GLY A 65 20.17 -5.43 3.33
CA GLY A 65 21.31 -5.27 2.42
C GLY A 65 21.11 -5.85 1.02
N LYS A 66 19.90 -6.32 0.69
CA LYS A 66 19.49 -6.79 -0.63
C LYS A 66 18.24 -6.04 -1.09
N ARG A 67 18.04 -5.96 -2.41
CA ARG A 67 16.91 -5.23 -2.98
C ARG A 67 15.61 -6.03 -2.86
N ALA A 68 14.54 -5.33 -2.63
CA ALA A 68 13.19 -5.86 -2.86
C ALA A 68 12.84 -5.76 -4.35
N LEU A 69 11.86 -6.58 -4.76
CA LEU A 69 11.15 -6.46 -6.04
C LEU A 69 9.68 -6.15 -5.77
N MET A 70 9.18 -5.09 -6.38
CA MET A 70 7.74 -4.81 -6.47
C MET A 70 7.30 -5.02 -7.92
N VAL A 71 6.35 -5.91 -8.15
CA VAL A 71 5.65 -6.05 -9.42
C VAL A 71 4.33 -5.29 -9.30
N ASN A 72 4.01 -4.40 -10.27
CA ASN A 72 2.78 -3.61 -10.22
C ASN A 72 1.95 -3.79 -11.49
N LEU A 73 0.70 -4.24 -11.33
CA LEU A 73 -0.20 -4.62 -12.40
C LEU A 73 -1.21 -3.50 -12.69
N HIS A 74 -1.34 -3.13 -13.97
CA HIS A 74 -2.31 -2.13 -14.43
C HIS A 74 -3.74 -2.67 -14.42
N GLY A 75 -4.73 -1.79 -14.47
CA GLY A 75 -6.14 -2.14 -14.64
C GLY A 75 -6.53 -2.36 -16.11
N CYS A 76 -7.80 -2.74 -16.34
CA CYS A 76 -8.38 -2.77 -17.69
C CYS A 76 -8.27 -1.39 -18.35
N VAL A 77 -8.19 -1.35 -19.66
CA VAL A 77 -8.00 -0.16 -20.53
C VAL A 77 -6.76 0.69 -20.22
N GLN A 78 -6.01 0.38 -19.17
CA GLN A 78 -4.70 0.96 -18.91
C GLN A 78 -3.59 0.21 -19.68
N LYS A 79 -2.45 0.87 -19.79
CA LYS A 79 -1.17 0.28 -20.21
C LYS A 79 -0.20 0.33 -19.03
N ASN A 80 0.80 -0.53 -19.06
CA ASN A 80 1.90 -0.48 -18.09
C ASN A 80 2.59 0.90 -18.06
N SER A 81 2.65 1.61 -19.20
CA SER A 81 3.19 2.96 -19.31
C SER A 81 2.43 4.01 -18.48
N ASP A 82 1.13 3.82 -18.20
CA ASP A 82 0.35 4.74 -17.35
C ASP A 82 0.86 4.69 -15.90
N LEU A 83 1.10 3.48 -15.37
CA LEU A 83 1.66 3.31 -14.03
C LEU A 83 3.17 3.64 -13.98
N GLN A 84 3.90 3.38 -15.06
CA GLN A 84 5.30 3.76 -15.18
C GLN A 84 5.50 5.28 -15.08
N SER A 85 4.66 6.04 -15.77
CA SER A 85 4.80 7.50 -15.86
C SER A 85 4.15 8.25 -14.68
N ALA A 86 3.03 7.75 -14.16
CA ALA A 86 2.20 8.46 -13.20
C ALA A 86 1.97 7.71 -11.86
N GLY A 87 2.35 6.44 -11.76
CA GLY A 87 2.10 5.60 -10.59
C GLY A 87 2.94 5.92 -9.35
N ASN A 88 3.85 6.89 -9.40
CA ASN A 88 4.77 7.32 -8.33
C ASN A 88 5.80 6.26 -7.89
N TRP A 89 6.02 5.24 -8.71
CA TRP A 89 6.89 4.13 -8.36
C TRP A 89 8.38 4.47 -8.40
N ALA A 90 8.84 5.30 -9.34
CA ALA A 90 10.26 5.68 -9.44
C ALA A 90 10.76 6.34 -8.15
N LYS A 91 9.98 7.31 -7.62
CA LYS A 91 10.29 8.00 -6.36
C LYS A 91 10.36 7.01 -5.19
N THR A 92 9.40 6.09 -5.10
CA THR A 92 9.38 5.07 -4.04
C THR A 92 10.54 4.09 -4.20
N ALA A 93 10.83 3.65 -5.42
CA ALA A 93 11.96 2.78 -5.72
C ALA A 93 13.30 3.39 -5.28
N ASP A 94 13.53 4.67 -5.57
CA ASP A 94 14.74 5.39 -5.13
C ASP A 94 14.78 5.54 -3.60
N ALA A 95 13.64 5.81 -2.96
CA ALA A 95 13.57 5.95 -1.51
C ALA A 95 13.94 4.67 -0.76
N TYR A 96 13.57 3.50 -1.30
CA TYR A 96 13.78 2.20 -0.66
C TYR A 96 14.88 1.34 -1.28
N GLY A 97 15.52 1.80 -2.35
CA GLY A 97 16.51 1.01 -3.09
C GLY A 97 15.91 -0.26 -3.68
N MET A 98 14.64 -0.21 -4.10
CA MET A 98 13.81 -1.33 -4.54
C MET A 98 13.69 -1.37 -6.06
N VAL A 99 13.80 -2.54 -6.66
CA VAL A 99 13.48 -2.74 -8.08
C VAL A 99 11.97 -2.75 -8.27
N VAL A 100 11.48 -2.04 -9.29
CA VAL A 100 10.06 -2.05 -9.66
C VAL A 100 9.90 -2.60 -11.07
N ALA A 101 8.98 -3.54 -11.27
CA ALA A 101 8.64 -4.10 -12.57
C ALA A 101 7.15 -3.87 -12.86
N ILE A 102 6.85 -3.26 -14.01
CA ILE A 102 5.47 -2.99 -14.44
C ILE A 102 5.25 -3.69 -15.78
N PRO A 103 4.72 -4.94 -15.76
CA PRO A 103 4.45 -5.67 -16.98
C PRO A 103 3.18 -5.14 -17.68
N ALA A 104 3.19 -5.18 -19.01
CA ALA A 104 1.95 -5.16 -19.78
C ALA A 104 1.33 -6.55 -19.71
N VAL A 105 0.00 -6.63 -19.64
CA VAL A 105 -0.72 -7.90 -19.71
C VAL A 105 -0.34 -8.63 -21.01
N PRO A 106 -0.09 -9.97 -20.96
CA PRO A 106 0.32 -10.71 -22.16
C PRO A 106 -0.81 -10.76 -23.19
N ASP A 107 -0.45 -10.80 -24.48
CA ASP A 107 -1.37 -10.92 -25.63
C ASP A 107 -2.53 -9.91 -25.66
N GLY A 108 -2.37 -8.74 -25.01
CA GLY A 108 -3.39 -7.70 -24.95
C GLY A 108 -4.53 -7.99 -23.97
N GLY A 109 -4.38 -8.96 -23.08
CA GLY A 109 -5.34 -9.32 -22.04
C GLY A 109 -6.56 -10.08 -22.53
N VAL A 110 -7.48 -10.37 -21.65
CA VAL A 110 -8.70 -11.17 -21.96
C VAL A 110 -9.85 -10.32 -22.46
N ILE A 111 -10.12 -9.18 -21.82
CA ILE A 111 -11.17 -8.22 -22.18
C ILE A 111 -10.60 -6.82 -21.96
N ALA A 112 -10.56 -5.99 -23.00
CA ALA A 112 -10.12 -4.60 -22.91
C ALA A 112 -8.78 -4.39 -22.15
N GLY A 113 -7.83 -5.30 -22.31
CA GLY A 113 -6.55 -5.26 -21.64
C GLY A 113 -6.59 -5.65 -20.17
N CYS A 114 -7.63 -6.34 -19.71
CA CYS A 114 -7.71 -6.85 -18.34
C CYS A 114 -6.83 -8.08 -18.14
N TRP A 115 -6.33 -8.24 -16.92
CA TRP A 115 -5.77 -9.49 -16.42
C TRP A 115 -6.87 -10.52 -16.20
N ASP A 116 -6.53 -11.81 -16.29
CA ASP A 116 -7.49 -12.94 -16.24
C ASP A 116 -7.75 -13.45 -14.81
N TYR A 117 -7.95 -12.54 -13.85
CA TYR A 117 -8.23 -12.86 -12.45
C TYR A 117 -9.50 -13.71 -12.23
N PHE A 118 -10.35 -13.83 -13.24
CA PHE A 118 -11.66 -14.47 -13.17
C PHE A 118 -11.70 -15.87 -13.79
N ASP A 119 -10.59 -16.39 -14.29
CA ASP A 119 -10.48 -17.82 -14.62
C ASP A 119 -10.63 -18.66 -13.34
N SER A 120 -11.27 -19.79 -13.46
CA SER A 120 -11.43 -20.75 -12.35
C SER A 120 -10.25 -21.71 -12.21
N ASN A 121 -9.31 -21.73 -13.16
CA ASN A 121 -8.30 -22.78 -13.32
C ASN A 121 -6.89 -22.33 -12.91
N HIS A 122 -6.76 -21.33 -12.05
CA HIS A 122 -5.47 -20.88 -11.57
C HIS A 122 -4.68 -22.00 -10.90
N SER A 123 -3.53 -22.35 -11.44
CA SER A 123 -2.73 -23.47 -10.98
C SER A 123 -1.25 -23.31 -11.37
N ARG A 124 -0.34 -23.69 -10.48
CA ARG A 124 1.11 -23.71 -10.74
C ARG A 124 1.55 -24.88 -11.61
N THR A 125 0.76 -25.94 -11.72
CA THR A 125 1.08 -27.16 -12.48
C THR A 125 0.45 -27.19 -13.85
N ALA A 126 -0.66 -26.47 -14.01
CA ALA A 126 -1.34 -26.22 -15.27
C ALA A 126 -1.77 -24.76 -15.24
N PRO A 127 -0.82 -23.81 -15.40
CA PRO A 127 -1.07 -22.40 -15.19
C PRO A 127 -2.10 -21.92 -16.18
N ALA A 128 -3.00 -21.08 -15.66
CA ALA A 128 -3.93 -20.32 -16.46
C ALA A 128 -3.16 -19.19 -17.16
N ARG A 129 -3.81 -18.55 -18.09
CA ARG A 129 -3.32 -17.33 -18.72
C ARG A 129 -2.88 -16.33 -17.64
N ASP A 130 -1.75 -15.69 -17.86
CA ASP A 130 -1.11 -14.69 -17.01
C ASP A 130 -0.33 -15.27 -15.80
N ASP A 131 -0.75 -16.37 -15.16
CA ASP A 131 -0.12 -16.96 -13.97
C ASP A 131 1.37 -17.29 -14.18
N ASP A 132 1.68 -18.07 -15.22
CA ASP A 132 3.05 -18.51 -15.53
C ASP A 132 3.92 -17.35 -16.02
N ASN A 133 3.34 -16.35 -16.70
CA ASN A 133 4.03 -15.13 -17.08
C ASN A 133 4.49 -14.35 -15.84
N LEU A 134 3.62 -14.19 -14.83
CA LEU A 134 3.95 -13.48 -13.59
C LEU A 134 4.94 -14.25 -12.70
N LEU A 135 4.80 -15.57 -12.62
CA LEU A 135 5.76 -16.44 -11.94
C LEU A 135 7.12 -16.40 -12.63
N GLY A 136 7.13 -16.46 -13.97
CA GLY A 136 8.32 -16.35 -14.80
C GLY A 136 9.02 -14.99 -14.67
N LEU A 137 8.25 -13.91 -14.59
CA LEU A 137 8.77 -12.55 -14.33
C LEU A 137 9.49 -12.48 -12.98
N ALA A 138 8.84 -12.92 -11.90
CA ALA A 138 9.43 -12.94 -10.56
C ALA A 138 10.72 -13.79 -10.52
N SER A 139 10.67 -14.99 -11.08
CA SER A 139 11.83 -15.88 -11.16
C SER A 139 12.98 -15.28 -11.97
N THR A 140 12.69 -14.72 -13.14
CA THR A 140 13.71 -14.11 -14.00
C THR A 140 14.43 -12.97 -13.32
N LEU A 141 13.67 -12.03 -12.70
CA LEU A 141 14.27 -10.85 -12.07
C LEU A 141 15.04 -11.21 -10.79
N THR A 142 14.54 -12.13 -9.97
CA THR A 142 15.24 -12.59 -8.77
C THR A 142 16.51 -13.37 -9.10
N GLY A 143 16.54 -14.08 -10.24
CA GLY A 143 17.72 -14.79 -10.75
C GLY A 143 18.83 -13.90 -11.30
N ARG A 144 18.58 -12.61 -11.52
CA ARG A 144 19.57 -11.66 -12.05
C ARG A 144 20.53 -11.19 -10.95
N ALA A 145 21.71 -11.76 -10.88
CA ALA A 145 22.71 -11.39 -9.87
C ALA A 145 23.01 -9.88 -9.81
N ALA A 146 23.00 -9.19 -10.97
CA ALA A 146 23.25 -7.74 -11.06
C ALA A 146 22.19 -6.89 -10.36
N LEU A 147 20.95 -7.37 -10.19
CA LEU A 147 19.89 -6.67 -9.47
C LEU A 147 19.98 -6.89 -7.96
N GLY A 148 20.59 -7.98 -7.49
CA GLY A 148 20.76 -8.28 -6.08
C GLY A 148 19.45 -8.41 -5.32
N ILE A 149 18.39 -8.93 -5.95
CA ILE A 149 17.07 -9.08 -5.35
C ILE A 149 17.08 -10.25 -4.38
N ASP A 150 16.46 -10.03 -3.20
CA ASP A 150 16.22 -11.07 -2.22
C ASP A 150 14.89 -11.77 -2.51
N PRO A 151 14.85 -13.08 -2.76
CA PRO A 151 13.59 -13.82 -2.93
C PRO A 151 12.63 -13.71 -1.74
N ALA A 152 13.12 -13.37 -0.54
CA ALA A 152 12.29 -13.10 0.63
C ALA A 152 11.58 -11.73 0.59
N GLN A 153 11.89 -10.90 -0.40
CA GLN A 153 11.39 -9.51 -0.55
C GLN A 153 10.73 -9.28 -1.91
N VAL A 154 9.98 -10.24 -2.40
CA VAL A 154 9.20 -10.12 -3.64
C VAL A 154 7.76 -9.78 -3.29
N TYR A 155 7.27 -8.67 -3.84
CA TYR A 155 5.94 -8.14 -3.59
C TYR A 155 5.19 -7.94 -4.90
N LEU A 156 3.87 -7.99 -4.83
CA LEU A 156 2.97 -7.78 -5.95
C LEU A 156 1.92 -6.73 -5.57
N SER A 157 1.54 -5.87 -6.50
CA SER A 157 0.43 -4.92 -6.31
C SER A 157 -0.29 -4.69 -7.63
N GLY A 158 -1.52 -4.15 -7.58
CA GLY A 158 -2.24 -3.83 -8.81
C GLY A 158 -3.56 -3.14 -8.58
N LEU A 159 -4.07 -2.52 -9.65
CA LEU A 159 -5.36 -1.81 -9.70
C LEU A 159 -6.41 -2.64 -10.44
N SER A 160 -7.65 -2.67 -9.95
CA SER A 160 -8.81 -3.19 -10.69
C SER A 160 -8.62 -4.67 -11.08
N SER A 161 -8.60 -5.03 -12.36
CA SER A 161 -8.24 -6.38 -12.80
C SER A 161 -6.84 -6.77 -12.34
N GLY A 162 -5.87 -5.85 -12.35
CA GLY A 162 -4.54 -6.08 -11.77
C GLY A 162 -4.58 -6.26 -10.24
N GLY A 163 -5.54 -5.66 -9.56
CA GLY A 163 -5.80 -5.90 -8.13
C GLY A 163 -6.42 -7.29 -7.89
N GLY A 164 -7.33 -7.71 -8.75
CA GLY A 164 -7.88 -9.08 -8.74
C GLY A 164 -6.80 -10.12 -9.00
N GLU A 165 -5.96 -9.90 -10.02
CA GLU A 165 -4.82 -10.76 -10.33
C GLU A 165 -3.78 -10.77 -9.21
N THR A 166 -3.56 -9.65 -8.54
CA THR A 166 -2.73 -9.58 -7.33
C THR A 166 -3.28 -10.51 -6.24
N MET A 167 -4.60 -10.54 -6.04
CA MET A 167 -5.24 -11.43 -5.07
C MET A 167 -5.10 -12.90 -5.49
N VAL A 168 -5.28 -13.22 -6.77
CA VAL A 168 -5.09 -14.57 -7.33
C VAL A 168 -3.66 -15.03 -7.12
N MET A 169 -2.69 -14.27 -7.59
CA MET A 169 -1.27 -14.63 -7.51
C MET A 169 -0.76 -14.71 -6.07
N GLY A 170 -1.25 -13.85 -5.18
CA GLY A 170 -0.95 -13.94 -3.75
C GLY A 170 -1.50 -15.20 -3.10
N CYS A 171 -2.66 -15.68 -3.57
CA CYS A 171 -3.22 -16.96 -3.16
C CYS A 171 -2.50 -18.16 -3.79
N LEU A 172 -2.15 -18.07 -5.08
CA LEU A 172 -1.52 -19.14 -5.84
C LEU A 172 -0.06 -19.40 -5.41
N ALA A 173 0.68 -18.34 -5.13
CA ALA A 173 2.12 -18.40 -4.86
C ALA A 173 2.49 -17.63 -3.58
N PRO A 174 1.89 -17.98 -2.42
CA PRO A 174 2.20 -17.32 -1.15
C PRO A 174 3.65 -17.55 -0.70
N ASP A 175 4.34 -18.55 -1.23
CA ASP A 175 5.75 -18.83 -1.02
C ASP A 175 6.67 -17.86 -1.79
N ILE A 176 6.24 -17.35 -2.93
CA ILE A 176 7.00 -16.39 -3.76
C ILE A 176 6.71 -14.97 -3.30
N PHE A 177 5.45 -14.57 -3.25
CA PHE A 177 5.05 -13.21 -2.92
C PHE A 177 4.96 -13.01 -1.40
N ALA A 178 5.92 -12.28 -0.84
CA ALA A 178 5.96 -11.94 0.59
C ALA A 178 4.85 -10.96 1.00
N GLY A 179 4.29 -10.23 0.06
CA GLY A 179 3.16 -9.33 0.28
C GLY A 179 2.42 -8.98 -0.99
N MET A 180 1.13 -8.69 -0.85
CA MET A 180 0.24 -8.27 -1.93
C MET A 180 -0.45 -6.96 -1.59
N GLY A 181 -0.44 -6.00 -2.56
CA GLY A 181 -1.07 -4.69 -2.49
C GLY A 181 -2.27 -4.61 -3.43
N ILE A 182 -3.48 -4.74 -2.93
CA ILE A 182 -4.70 -4.78 -3.74
C ILE A 182 -5.34 -3.39 -3.76
N ASN A 183 -5.43 -2.78 -4.94
CA ASN A 183 -6.16 -1.54 -5.12
C ASN A 183 -7.44 -1.80 -5.92
N ALA A 184 -8.60 -1.53 -5.30
CA ALA A 184 -9.91 -1.63 -5.93
C ALA A 184 -10.09 -2.93 -6.74
N GLY A 185 -9.58 -4.06 -6.20
CA GLY A 185 -9.57 -5.36 -6.85
C GLY A 185 -10.77 -6.21 -6.47
N PRO A 186 -11.42 -6.90 -7.45
CA PRO A 186 -12.33 -8.00 -7.14
C PRO A 186 -11.64 -9.11 -6.37
N THR A 187 -12.40 -9.97 -5.71
CA THR A 187 -11.81 -11.11 -4.97
C THR A 187 -11.79 -12.39 -5.80
N VAL A 188 -10.98 -13.36 -5.35
CA VAL A 188 -10.91 -14.70 -5.95
C VAL A 188 -12.29 -15.39 -5.96
N GLY A 189 -12.55 -16.19 -6.99
CA GLY A 189 -13.80 -16.90 -7.16
C GLY A 189 -14.96 -16.02 -7.65
N THR A 190 -14.67 -14.84 -8.22
CA THR A 190 -15.66 -13.97 -8.88
C THR A 190 -15.40 -13.86 -10.36
N THR A 191 -16.45 -13.53 -11.13
CA THR A 191 -16.35 -13.34 -12.58
C THR A 191 -16.26 -11.87 -12.96
N SER A 192 -15.86 -11.58 -14.19
CA SER A 192 -15.77 -10.21 -14.71
C SER A 192 -17.11 -9.47 -14.68
N GLY A 193 -18.25 -10.16 -14.79
CA GLY A 193 -19.59 -9.57 -14.70
C GLY A 193 -20.05 -9.23 -13.28
N GLN A 194 -19.31 -9.62 -12.26
CA GLN A 194 -19.68 -9.46 -10.84
C GLN A 194 -19.01 -8.29 -10.14
N ILE A 195 -18.20 -7.50 -10.84
CA ILE A 195 -17.37 -6.45 -10.22
C ILE A 195 -18.19 -5.34 -9.53
N GLY A 196 -19.39 -5.04 -10.02
CA GLY A 196 -20.24 -3.97 -9.49
C GLY A 196 -21.03 -4.32 -8.23
N THR A 197 -21.05 -5.59 -7.83
CA THR A 197 -21.78 -6.06 -6.64
C THR A 197 -21.05 -7.24 -6.02
N VAL A 198 -20.83 -7.21 -4.71
CA VAL A 198 -20.16 -8.30 -4.00
C VAL A 198 -21.01 -9.58 -4.13
N SER A 199 -20.46 -10.57 -4.84
CA SER A 199 -21.19 -11.80 -5.24
C SER A 199 -20.59 -13.07 -4.62
N THR A 200 -19.74 -12.92 -3.60
CA THR A 200 -19.14 -14.03 -2.87
C THR A 200 -19.04 -13.71 -1.38
N THR A 201 -18.62 -14.67 -0.57
CA THR A 201 -18.49 -14.53 0.88
C THR A 201 -17.06 -14.72 1.33
N GLN A 202 -16.75 -14.30 2.56
CA GLN A 202 -15.43 -14.51 3.16
C GLN A 202 -15.08 -16.01 3.20
N SER A 203 -16.05 -16.88 3.54
CA SER A 203 -15.82 -18.33 3.59
C SER A 203 -15.48 -18.89 2.22
N ALA A 204 -16.25 -18.52 1.18
CA ALA A 204 -16.00 -18.98 -0.19
C ALA A 204 -14.67 -18.48 -0.73
N GLY A 205 -14.36 -17.19 -0.56
CA GLY A 205 -13.07 -16.63 -0.97
C GLY A 205 -11.89 -17.23 -0.22
N THR A 206 -12.04 -17.51 1.08
CA THR A 206 -11.02 -18.23 1.87
C THR A 206 -10.77 -19.64 1.34
N ALA A 207 -11.84 -20.38 1.03
CA ALA A 207 -11.73 -21.74 0.48
C ALA A 207 -11.03 -21.70 -0.90
N GLN A 208 -11.42 -20.77 -1.77
CA GLN A 208 -10.83 -20.60 -3.10
C GLN A 208 -9.33 -20.24 -3.01
N CYS A 209 -8.98 -19.27 -2.16
CA CYS A 209 -7.59 -18.85 -1.96
C CYS A 209 -6.71 -20.01 -1.46
N LYS A 210 -7.18 -20.79 -0.49
CA LYS A 210 -6.48 -21.97 0.01
C LYS A 210 -6.38 -23.08 -1.05
N SER A 211 -7.40 -23.24 -1.89
CA SER A 211 -7.38 -24.19 -3.01
C SER A 211 -6.28 -23.83 -4.00
N PHE A 212 -6.13 -22.55 -4.36
CA PHE A 212 -5.05 -22.08 -5.24
C PHE A 212 -3.66 -22.30 -4.63
N ALA A 213 -3.49 -22.05 -3.33
CA ALA A 213 -2.21 -22.28 -2.64
C ALA A 213 -1.80 -23.77 -2.64
N GLY A 214 -2.75 -24.67 -2.58
CA GLY A 214 -2.48 -26.11 -2.56
C GLY A 214 -1.47 -26.50 -1.48
N ALA A 215 -0.35 -27.10 -1.87
CA ALA A 215 0.73 -27.50 -0.97
C ALA A 215 1.47 -26.32 -0.32
N ASN A 216 1.33 -25.10 -0.84
CA ASN A 216 2.05 -23.91 -0.37
C ASN A 216 1.29 -23.11 0.71
N THR A 217 0.17 -23.63 1.22
CA THR A 217 -0.64 -22.98 2.26
C THR A 217 0.14 -22.59 3.53
N SER A 218 1.20 -23.31 3.87
CA SER A 218 2.06 -22.97 5.02
C SER A 218 2.77 -21.61 4.86
N ALA A 219 2.98 -21.16 3.63
CA ALA A 219 3.66 -19.89 3.36
C ALA A 219 2.79 -18.65 3.71
N PHE A 220 1.49 -18.82 3.87
CA PHE A 220 0.61 -17.78 4.42
C PHE A 220 1.04 -17.34 5.84
N ALA A 221 1.78 -18.15 6.57
CA ALA A 221 2.30 -17.79 7.88
C ALA A 221 3.18 -16.51 7.88
N THR A 222 3.79 -16.17 6.75
CA THR A 222 4.71 -15.02 6.62
C THR A 222 4.26 -13.95 5.62
N GLN A 223 3.21 -14.21 4.85
CA GLN A 223 2.72 -13.30 3.82
C GLN A 223 1.97 -12.10 4.43
N LEU A 224 2.01 -10.95 3.77
CA LEU A 224 1.33 -9.72 4.14
C LEU A 224 0.31 -9.29 3.09
N THR A 225 -0.68 -8.50 3.49
CA THR A 225 -1.66 -7.93 2.56
C THR A 225 -1.91 -6.45 2.89
N SER A 226 -1.90 -5.59 1.89
CA SER A 226 -2.39 -4.22 1.98
C SER A 226 -3.50 -4.03 0.96
N VAL A 227 -4.60 -3.44 1.39
CA VAL A 227 -5.75 -3.13 0.52
C VAL A 227 -5.97 -1.63 0.55
N VAL A 228 -6.25 -1.03 -0.61
CA VAL A 228 -6.62 0.39 -0.71
C VAL A 228 -7.76 0.57 -1.70
N TYR A 229 -8.65 1.51 -1.42
CA TYR A 229 -9.75 1.85 -2.33
C TYR A 229 -10.29 3.25 -2.10
N GLY A 230 -10.99 3.76 -3.09
CA GLY A 230 -11.70 5.03 -3.01
C GLY A 230 -13.12 4.88 -2.50
N SER A 231 -13.58 5.83 -1.66
CA SER A 231 -14.99 5.84 -1.22
C SER A 231 -15.97 6.08 -2.37
N ASN A 232 -15.50 6.69 -3.46
CA ASN A 232 -16.31 7.05 -4.63
C ASN A 232 -16.09 6.08 -5.81
N ASP A 233 -15.59 4.88 -5.54
CA ASP A 233 -15.44 3.85 -6.56
C ASP A 233 -16.83 3.33 -6.99
N THR A 234 -17.19 3.57 -8.26
CA THR A 234 -18.44 3.12 -8.88
C THR A 234 -18.23 1.99 -9.87
N THR A 235 -17.00 1.52 -10.04
CA THR A 235 -16.63 0.47 -10.99
C THR A 235 -16.53 -0.88 -10.30
N VAL A 236 -15.69 -0.97 -9.27
CA VAL A 236 -15.58 -2.17 -8.44
C VAL A 236 -16.23 -1.87 -7.09
N ALA A 237 -17.21 -2.69 -6.72
CA ALA A 237 -17.93 -2.49 -5.46
C ALA A 237 -16.95 -2.36 -4.27
N PRO A 238 -17.00 -1.26 -3.50
CA PRO A 238 -16.09 -1.02 -2.37
C PRO A 238 -16.03 -2.18 -1.38
N GLY A 239 -17.13 -2.93 -1.23
CA GLY A 239 -17.22 -4.11 -0.38
C GLY A 239 -16.24 -5.22 -0.72
N TYR A 240 -15.78 -5.35 -1.97
CA TYR A 240 -14.74 -6.31 -2.33
C TYR A 240 -13.41 -6.04 -1.61
N ASN A 241 -13.07 -4.77 -1.40
CA ASN A 241 -11.84 -4.40 -0.71
C ASN A 241 -11.87 -4.84 0.76
N THR A 242 -13.00 -4.61 1.43
CA THR A 242 -13.21 -5.11 2.80
C THR A 242 -13.18 -6.64 2.85
N LEU A 243 -13.80 -7.29 1.86
CA LEU A 243 -13.83 -8.74 1.76
C LEU A 243 -12.43 -9.33 1.55
N ASN A 244 -11.61 -8.75 0.65
CA ASN A 244 -10.22 -9.16 0.45
C ASN A 244 -9.41 -9.08 1.75
N ALA A 245 -9.54 -7.95 2.48
CA ALA A 245 -8.87 -7.79 3.77
C ALA A 245 -9.34 -8.84 4.80
N GLN A 246 -10.63 -9.11 4.89
CA GLN A 246 -11.20 -10.10 5.82
C GLN A 246 -10.79 -11.54 5.48
N ILE A 247 -10.78 -11.91 4.19
CA ILE A 247 -10.30 -13.22 3.73
C ILE A 247 -8.85 -13.42 4.19
N MET A 248 -7.98 -12.46 3.91
CA MET A 248 -6.56 -12.60 4.23
C MET A 248 -6.29 -12.50 5.73
N ALA A 249 -7.00 -11.64 6.46
CA ALA A 249 -6.92 -11.61 7.92
C ALA A 249 -7.32 -12.96 8.54
N GLY A 250 -8.39 -13.58 8.03
CA GLY A 250 -8.83 -14.91 8.46
C GLY A 250 -7.80 -16.01 8.12
N ILE A 251 -7.22 -15.98 6.93
CA ILE A 251 -6.17 -16.94 6.51
C ILE A 251 -4.92 -16.80 7.38
N TYR A 252 -4.52 -15.57 7.72
CA TYR A 252 -3.33 -15.30 8.52
C TYR A 252 -3.55 -15.45 10.04
N GLY A 253 -4.79 -15.65 10.49
CA GLY A 253 -5.10 -15.66 11.92
C GLY A 253 -4.95 -14.28 12.58
N ALA A 254 -5.05 -13.21 11.81
CA ALA A 254 -4.90 -11.83 12.26
C ALA A 254 -6.27 -11.26 12.68
N ALA A 255 -6.71 -11.58 13.90
CA ALA A 255 -8.06 -11.29 14.38
C ALA A 255 -8.20 -9.98 15.17
N ALA A 256 -7.09 -9.28 15.48
CA ALA A 256 -7.10 -8.06 16.28
C ALA A 256 -7.13 -6.81 15.38
N PRO A 257 -8.30 -6.18 15.12
CA PRO A 257 -8.38 -4.96 14.34
C PRO A 257 -8.03 -3.72 15.18
N SER A 258 -7.34 -2.78 14.56
CA SER A 258 -7.14 -1.43 15.11
C SER A 258 -7.26 -0.40 13.98
N THR A 259 -7.90 0.73 14.25
CA THR A 259 -8.09 1.79 13.26
C THR A 259 -6.97 2.82 13.31
N PHE A 260 -6.74 3.49 12.18
CA PHE A 260 -5.79 4.60 12.10
C PHE A 260 -6.28 5.69 11.14
N ALA A 261 -5.86 6.92 11.39
CA ALA A 261 -6.12 8.05 10.50
C ALA A 261 -5.03 8.14 9.43
N LEU A 262 -5.34 8.75 8.27
CA LEU A 262 -4.37 8.95 7.19
C LEU A 262 -3.50 10.22 7.41
N THR A 263 -3.77 10.99 8.45
CA THR A 263 -2.98 12.18 8.80
C THR A 263 -1.51 11.80 9.05
N GLY A 264 -0.60 12.49 8.39
CA GLY A 264 0.83 12.18 8.44
C GLY A 264 1.33 11.25 7.35
N PHE A 265 0.47 10.66 6.53
CA PHE A 265 0.91 9.93 5.35
C PHE A 265 1.35 10.89 4.25
N ALA A 266 2.20 10.41 3.35
CA ALA A 266 2.50 11.13 2.13
C ALA A 266 1.27 11.15 1.22
N GLY A 267 1.10 12.24 0.48
CA GLY A 267 -0.02 12.43 -0.45
C GLY A 267 -0.64 13.81 -0.36
N THR A 268 -1.65 14.04 -1.18
CA THR A 268 -2.37 15.32 -1.29
C THR A 268 -3.80 15.26 -0.76
N ASN A 269 -4.36 14.05 -0.61
CA ASN A 269 -5.66 13.83 0.00
C ASN A 269 -5.53 12.79 1.11
N LEU A 270 -5.56 13.25 2.35
CA LEU A 270 -5.42 12.44 3.56
C LEU A 270 -6.77 12.21 4.25
N ALA A 271 -7.88 12.50 3.57
CA ALA A 271 -9.21 12.20 4.08
C ALA A 271 -9.49 10.69 4.00
N GLY A 272 -10.07 10.16 5.07
CA GLY A 272 -10.37 8.74 5.19
C GLY A 272 -9.72 8.10 6.40
N GLY A 273 -9.55 6.81 6.35
CA GLY A 273 -8.95 6.04 7.44
C GLY A 273 -8.61 4.63 7.01
N GLY A 274 -7.98 3.91 7.90
CA GLY A 274 -7.62 2.52 7.69
C GLY A 274 -7.85 1.65 8.90
N THR A 275 -7.73 0.35 8.67
CA THR A 275 -7.75 -0.69 9.71
C THR A 275 -6.54 -1.59 9.51
N LEU A 276 -5.84 -1.89 10.58
CA LEU A 276 -4.83 -2.93 10.65
C LEU A 276 -5.44 -4.16 11.32
N TYR A 277 -5.18 -5.33 10.75
CA TYR A 277 -5.43 -6.61 11.40
C TYR A 277 -4.09 -7.22 11.79
N SER A 278 -3.95 -7.53 13.07
CA SER A 278 -2.71 -8.04 13.66
C SER A 278 -2.89 -9.43 14.22
N ASP A 279 -1.81 -10.21 14.21
CA ASP A 279 -1.67 -11.41 15.02
C ASP A 279 -0.77 -11.11 16.24
N ALA A 280 -0.37 -12.13 16.98
CA ALA A 280 0.46 -11.96 18.18
C ALA A 280 1.85 -11.33 17.93
N THR A 281 2.30 -11.30 16.66
CA THR A 281 3.62 -10.78 16.27
C THR A 281 3.56 -9.45 15.54
N GLY A 282 2.36 -8.88 15.34
CA GLY A 282 2.16 -7.56 14.76
C GLY A 282 1.25 -7.53 13.52
N PRO A 283 1.23 -6.41 12.78
CA PRO A 283 0.36 -6.21 11.63
C PRO A 283 0.58 -7.25 10.51
N ARG A 284 -0.53 -7.73 9.95
CA ARG A 284 -0.57 -8.68 8.82
C ARG A 284 -1.33 -8.14 7.63
N VAL A 285 -2.44 -7.46 7.89
CA VAL A 285 -3.30 -6.90 6.86
C VAL A 285 -3.56 -5.44 7.17
N SER A 286 -3.42 -4.57 6.18
CA SER A 286 -3.93 -3.21 6.24
C SER A 286 -5.02 -3.01 5.20
N ILE A 287 -6.05 -2.22 5.54
CA ILE A 287 -7.03 -1.75 4.58
C ILE A 287 -7.21 -0.25 4.75
N ILE A 288 -7.20 0.48 3.65
CA ILE A 288 -7.36 1.94 3.61
C ILE A 288 -8.53 2.30 2.72
N GLN A 289 -9.44 3.12 3.23
CA GLN A 289 -10.39 3.86 2.44
C GLN A 289 -9.91 5.31 2.29
N ASN A 290 -9.62 5.75 1.06
CA ASN A 290 -9.30 7.16 0.78
C ASN A 290 -10.58 7.88 0.34
N THR A 291 -11.04 8.81 1.16
CA THR A 291 -12.31 9.52 0.93
C THR A 291 -12.23 10.42 -0.30
N GLY A 292 -13.24 10.35 -1.15
CA GLY A 292 -13.33 11.13 -2.39
C GLY A 292 -12.56 10.55 -3.57
N LEU A 293 -11.71 9.56 -3.37
CA LEU A 293 -11.04 8.84 -4.45
C LEU A 293 -12.07 7.97 -5.19
N GLY A 294 -12.05 8.00 -6.53
CA GLY A 294 -12.80 7.10 -7.40
C GLY A 294 -12.03 5.80 -7.69
N HIS A 295 -12.37 5.16 -8.82
CA HIS A 295 -11.67 3.94 -9.29
C HIS A 295 -10.31 4.29 -9.91
N ASN A 296 -9.32 4.58 -9.04
CA ASN A 296 -8.00 5.04 -9.48
C ASN A 296 -6.88 4.46 -8.63
N TRP A 297 -5.68 4.36 -9.21
CA TRP A 297 -4.44 4.14 -8.49
C TRP A 297 -4.10 5.38 -7.65
N PRO A 298 -3.89 5.25 -6.33
CA PRO A 298 -3.59 6.40 -5.47
C PRO A 298 -2.10 6.73 -5.51
N ALA A 299 -1.73 7.71 -6.33
CA ALA A 299 -0.32 8.08 -6.56
C ALA A 299 0.15 9.30 -5.76
N GLY A 300 -0.68 9.85 -4.87
CA GLY A 300 -0.34 11.05 -4.11
C GLY A 300 -0.10 12.26 -5.02
N ALA A 301 1.03 12.95 -4.84
CA ALA A 301 1.40 14.15 -5.59
C ALA A 301 2.01 13.89 -6.98
N ALA A 302 1.90 12.67 -7.53
CA ALA A 302 2.34 12.35 -8.88
C ALA A 302 1.52 13.09 -9.94
N PRO A 303 1.97 13.13 -11.21
CA PRO A 303 1.28 13.91 -12.26
C PRO A 303 -0.18 13.54 -12.49
N GLY A 304 -0.60 12.33 -12.11
CA GLY A 304 -1.90 11.77 -12.48
C GLY A 304 -1.92 11.23 -13.91
N GLY A 305 -2.98 10.51 -14.25
CA GLY A 305 -3.10 9.88 -15.57
C GLY A 305 -4.34 9.01 -15.69
N THR A 306 -4.37 8.16 -16.71
CA THR A 306 -5.47 7.21 -16.94
C THR A 306 -5.64 6.31 -15.72
N TYR A 307 -6.74 6.46 -15.01
CA TYR A 307 -7.01 5.78 -13.73
C TYR A 307 -5.88 5.90 -12.70
N VAL A 308 -5.17 7.02 -12.69
CA VAL A 308 -4.16 7.37 -11.68
C VAL A 308 -4.51 8.73 -11.08
N SER A 309 -4.70 8.80 -9.78
CA SER A 309 -5.08 10.02 -9.07
C SER A 309 -3.88 10.68 -8.41
N ALA A 310 -3.67 11.96 -8.71
CA ALA A 310 -2.77 12.84 -7.96
C ALA A 310 -3.40 13.31 -6.63
N ASN A 311 -4.74 13.27 -6.51
CA ASN A 311 -5.48 13.69 -5.32
C ASN A 311 -5.82 12.49 -4.42
N SER A 312 -4.81 11.94 -3.77
CA SER A 312 -4.90 10.74 -2.94
C SER A 312 -3.75 10.67 -1.94
N ILE A 313 -3.71 9.62 -1.13
CA ILE A 313 -2.48 9.19 -0.44
C ILE A 313 -1.44 8.74 -1.48
N ASP A 314 -0.15 8.76 -1.10
CA ASP A 314 0.94 8.12 -1.83
C ASP A 314 0.97 6.62 -1.45
N TYR A 315 0.14 5.82 -2.14
CA TYR A 315 0.02 4.40 -1.83
C TYR A 315 1.31 3.60 -2.11
N PRO A 316 2.07 3.85 -3.18
CA PRO A 316 3.39 3.23 -3.35
C PRO A 316 4.30 3.38 -2.13
N ALA A 317 4.40 4.59 -1.57
CA ALA A 317 5.18 4.84 -0.36
C ALA A 317 4.61 4.10 0.85
N TYR A 318 3.28 4.13 1.02
CA TYR A 318 2.62 3.45 2.12
C TYR A 318 2.80 1.93 2.07
N VAL A 319 2.44 1.30 0.94
CA VAL A 319 2.46 -0.17 0.82
C VAL A 319 3.87 -0.74 0.94
N THR A 320 4.87 -0.02 0.37
CA THR A 320 6.28 -0.41 0.52
C THR A 320 6.73 -0.30 1.96
N GLY A 321 6.42 0.81 2.65
CA GLY A 321 6.73 0.98 4.07
C GLY A 321 6.06 -0.07 4.95
N PHE A 322 4.80 -0.39 4.68
CA PHE A 322 4.06 -1.43 5.40
C PHE A 322 4.72 -2.82 5.23
N PHE A 323 5.09 -3.19 4.01
CA PHE A 323 5.75 -4.47 3.76
C PHE A 323 7.13 -4.52 4.40
N PHE A 324 7.95 -3.48 4.27
CA PHE A 324 9.30 -3.46 4.82
C PHE A 324 9.30 -3.51 6.35
N ALA A 325 8.37 -2.82 7.00
CA ALA A 325 8.26 -2.82 8.46
C ALA A 325 7.77 -4.16 9.03
N ASN A 326 7.03 -4.96 8.25
CA ASN A 326 6.35 -6.15 8.75
C ASN A 326 6.79 -7.45 8.05
N ASN A 327 7.78 -7.42 7.14
CA ASN A 327 8.24 -8.62 6.44
C ASN A 327 8.85 -9.62 7.42
N ARG A 328 8.24 -10.81 7.50
CA ARG A 328 8.62 -11.89 8.41
C ARG A 328 9.59 -12.90 7.79
N ARG A 329 9.92 -12.74 6.51
CA ARG A 329 10.87 -13.60 5.78
C ARG A 329 12.31 -13.10 5.91
N VAL A 330 12.47 -11.85 6.36
CA VAL A 330 13.77 -11.22 6.58
C VAL A 330 14.07 -11.20 8.07
N SER A 331 15.26 -11.65 8.47
CA SER A 331 15.65 -11.74 9.88
C SER A 331 15.58 -10.37 10.57
N PRO A 332 15.05 -10.28 11.83
CA PRO A 332 15.16 -9.08 12.64
C PRO A 332 16.65 -8.80 12.93
N GLY A 333 17.15 -7.67 12.54
CA GLY A 333 18.56 -7.28 12.73
C GLY A 333 19.09 -6.42 11.59
N SER A 334 18.41 -6.40 10.47
CA SER A 334 18.66 -5.46 9.38
C SER A 334 17.84 -4.19 9.59
N THR A 335 18.29 -3.34 10.51
CA THR A 335 17.76 -1.98 10.63
C THR A 335 17.99 -1.28 9.28
N PRO A 336 16.98 -0.63 8.69
CA PRO A 336 17.15 0.13 7.46
C PRO A 336 18.27 1.14 7.63
N THR A 337 19.38 0.98 6.88
CA THR A 337 20.48 1.92 6.90
C THR A 337 20.14 3.04 5.94
N GLY A 338 19.71 4.17 6.47
CA GLY A 338 19.30 5.34 5.66
C GLY A 338 17.80 5.36 5.44
N SER A 339 17.08 5.66 6.52
CA SER A 339 15.63 5.82 6.51
C SER A 339 15.22 6.98 5.61
N PRO A 340 14.45 6.75 4.53
CA PRO A 340 13.42 7.72 4.24
C PRO A 340 12.56 7.75 5.51
N THR A 341 12.16 8.92 5.97
CA THR A 341 11.24 9.05 7.11
C THR A 341 10.20 7.96 6.96
N PRO A 342 10.07 6.99 7.89
CA PRO A 342 9.12 5.91 7.73
C PRO A 342 7.77 6.55 7.42
N ALA A 343 7.03 5.99 6.48
CA ALA A 343 5.61 6.29 6.44
C ALA A 343 5.15 6.14 7.89
N PRO A 344 4.58 7.18 8.52
CA PRO A 344 4.38 7.20 9.95
C PRO A 344 3.72 5.88 10.32
N THR A 345 4.38 5.11 11.19
CA THR A 345 3.71 3.96 11.81
C THR A 345 2.46 4.55 12.40
N PRO A 346 1.27 4.15 11.94
CA PRO A 346 0.05 4.78 12.42
C PRO A 346 0.09 4.69 13.95
N THR A 347 0.08 5.85 14.59
CA THR A 347 -0.07 5.90 16.05
C THR A 347 -1.43 5.31 16.32
N VAL A 348 -1.47 4.08 16.79
CA VAL A 348 -2.70 3.41 17.19
C VAL A 348 -3.28 4.23 18.33
N THR A 349 -4.23 5.09 17.99
CA THR A 349 -5.07 5.69 19.02
C THR A 349 -5.95 4.55 19.50
N SER A 350 -5.58 3.97 20.61
CA SER A 350 -6.44 3.01 21.30
C SER A 350 -7.73 3.75 21.62
N THR A 351 -8.76 3.51 20.83
CA THR A 351 -10.13 3.85 21.21
C THR A 351 -10.37 3.09 22.51
N PRO A 352 -10.84 3.75 23.58
CA PRO A 352 -11.13 3.04 24.83
C PRO A 352 -12.05 1.88 24.48
N THR A 353 -11.57 0.67 24.75
CA THR A 353 -12.36 -0.56 24.65
C THR A 353 -13.57 -0.33 25.54
N PRO A 354 -14.80 -0.40 25.02
CA PRO A 354 -15.97 -0.37 25.90
C PRO A 354 -15.81 -1.54 26.88
N THR A 355 -15.92 -1.26 28.14
CA THR A 355 -15.91 -2.26 29.21
C THR A 355 -16.86 -3.39 28.82
N PRO A 356 -16.41 -4.65 28.74
CA PRO A 356 -17.27 -5.73 28.33
C PRO A 356 -18.42 -5.85 29.35
N THR A 357 -19.64 -5.53 28.92
CA THR A 357 -20.83 -5.96 29.59
C THR A 357 -20.88 -7.47 29.45
N SER A 358 -20.85 -8.19 30.56
CA SER A 358 -20.81 -9.63 30.64
C SER A 358 -22.10 -10.25 30.05
N GLY A 359 -22.02 -10.70 28.80
CA GLY A 359 -23.10 -11.39 28.09
C GLY A 359 -23.10 -11.08 26.57
N PRO A 360 -23.63 -11.95 25.72
CA PRO A 360 -23.76 -11.66 24.30
C PRO A 360 -24.68 -10.44 24.10
N TYR A 361 -24.25 -9.51 23.23
CA TYR A 361 -25.02 -8.28 22.94
C TYR A 361 -26.38 -8.62 22.34
N CYS A 362 -27.45 -7.95 22.84
CA CYS A 362 -28.71 -7.81 22.15
C CYS A 362 -29.27 -6.40 22.40
N GLY A 363 -29.62 -5.67 21.35
CA GLY A 363 -30.13 -4.32 21.49
C GLY A 363 -30.51 -3.64 20.19
N THR A 364 -31.41 -2.67 20.33
CA THR A 364 -31.88 -1.80 19.25
C THR A 364 -31.17 -0.45 19.32
N ALA A 365 -30.61 -0.01 18.21
CA ALA A 365 -29.91 1.27 18.11
C ALA A 365 -29.96 1.79 16.67
N THR A 366 -29.54 3.05 16.46
CA THR A 366 -29.34 3.58 15.12
C THR A 366 -28.16 2.87 14.43
N ASN A 367 -28.19 2.83 13.12
CA ASN A 367 -27.11 2.25 12.33
C ASN A 367 -25.76 2.92 12.63
N ALA A 368 -25.73 4.24 12.79
CA ALA A 368 -24.54 4.96 13.24
C ALA A 368 -24.04 4.50 14.62
N ALA A 369 -24.94 4.25 15.57
CA ALA A 369 -24.57 3.76 16.90
C ALA A 369 -24.10 2.30 16.87
N HIS A 370 -24.66 1.47 16.01
CA HIS A 370 -24.14 0.11 15.79
C HIS A 370 -22.75 0.14 15.18
N LYS A 371 -22.50 1.03 14.19
CA LYS A 371 -21.18 1.22 13.58
C LYS A 371 -20.16 1.72 14.61
N ALA A 372 -20.50 2.75 15.37
CA ALA A 372 -19.62 3.30 16.42
C ALA A 372 -19.23 2.26 17.49
N ALA A 373 -20.11 1.29 17.74
CA ALA A 373 -19.88 0.20 18.66
C ALA A 373 -19.29 -1.07 18.01
N GLY A 374 -18.86 -1.01 16.75
CA GLY A 374 -18.22 -2.13 16.03
C GLY A 374 -19.17 -3.27 15.66
N ARG A 375 -20.49 -3.08 15.73
CA ARG A 375 -21.50 -4.09 15.41
C ARG A 375 -22.04 -4.01 13.98
N ALA A 376 -21.79 -2.89 13.29
CA ALA A 376 -22.15 -2.69 11.89
C ALA A 376 -21.03 -2.01 11.13
N ILE A 377 -21.03 -2.24 9.83
CA ILE A 377 -20.20 -1.52 8.85
C ILE A 377 -21.11 -0.77 7.88
N SER A 378 -20.59 0.28 7.28
CA SER A 378 -21.33 1.11 6.32
C SER A 378 -20.40 1.63 5.24
N TYR A 379 -20.94 1.79 4.05
CA TYR A 379 -20.26 2.33 2.87
C TYR A 379 -20.97 3.56 2.36
N GLY A 380 -20.20 4.59 1.93
CA GLY A 380 -20.76 5.83 1.43
C GLY A 380 -21.15 6.83 2.53
N ASN A 381 -21.96 7.83 2.17
CA ASN A 381 -22.38 8.94 3.03
C ASN A 381 -23.88 8.92 3.30
N ASP A 382 -24.27 9.37 4.51
CA ASP A 382 -25.66 9.60 4.88
C ASP A 382 -26.34 10.57 3.87
N PRO A 383 -27.61 10.37 3.49
CA PRO A 383 -28.54 9.33 3.94
C PRO A 383 -28.58 8.05 3.10
N TYR A 384 -27.70 7.87 2.13
CA TYR A 384 -27.73 6.75 1.17
C TYR A 384 -26.72 5.64 1.48
N ASN A 385 -25.97 5.76 2.57
CA ASN A 385 -24.98 4.78 3.00
C ASN A 385 -25.66 3.48 3.49
N PRO A 386 -25.46 2.35 2.82
CA PRO A 386 -25.97 1.05 3.29
C PRO A 386 -25.19 0.59 4.51
N TYR A 387 -25.90 -0.04 5.45
CA TYR A 387 -25.35 -0.64 6.66
C TYR A 387 -25.50 -2.15 6.65
N TYR A 388 -24.47 -2.85 7.17
CA TYR A 388 -24.43 -4.30 7.27
C TYR A 388 -23.93 -4.72 8.65
N ALA A 389 -24.52 -5.75 9.23
CA ALA A 389 -24.09 -6.30 10.51
C ALA A 389 -22.74 -7.00 10.38
N VAL A 390 -21.83 -6.75 11.32
CA VAL A 390 -20.51 -7.38 11.35
C VAL A 390 -20.64 -8.89 11.53
N GLY A 391 -19.86 -9.63 10.76
CA GLY A 391 -19.84 -11.10 10.75
C GLY A 391 -20.91 -11.73 9.88
N SER A 392 -22.19 -11.40 10.06
CA SER A 392 -23.29 -12.00 9.25
C SER A 392 -23.49 -11.32 7.89
N GLN A 393 -23.00 -10.08 7.73
CA GLN A 393 -23.27 -9.23 6.56
C GLN A 393 -24.76 -8.96 6.28
N ALA A 394 -25.61 -9.14 7.29
CA ALA A 394 -27.04 -8.87 7.16
C ALA A 394 -27.27 -7.37 6.92
N TYR A 395 -28.06 -7.03 5.92
CA TYR A 395 -28.38 -5.65 5.56
C TYR A 395 -29.27 -4.98 6.63
N LEU A 396 -28.86 -3.80 7.08
CA LEU A 396 -29.54 -3.04 8.17
C LEU A 396 -30.31 -1.83 7.68
N GLY A 397 -30.38 -1.60 6.36
CA GLY A 397 -30.96 -0.41 5.76
C GLY A 397 -29.94 0.67 5.39
N GLN A 398 -30.43 1.79 4.86
CA GLN A 398 -29.63 2.95 4.48
C GLN A 398 -29.77 4.06 5.52
N GLY A 399 -28.74 4.87 5.65
CA GLY A 399 -28.70 6.07 6.48
C GLY A 399 -28.32 5.84 7.94
N ASP A 400 -27.64 6.81 8.50
CA ASP A 400 -27.12 6.80 9.87
C ASP A 400 -28.23 6.73 10.93
N SER A 401 -29.39 7.32 10.64
CA SER A 401 -30.56 7.37 11.54
C SER A 401 -31.45 6.14 11.50
N THR A 402 -31.27 5.25 10.52
CA THR A 402 -32.04 4.01 10.42
C THR A 402 -31.79 3.14 11.66
N VAL A 403 -32.88 2.67 12.26
CA VAL A 403 -32.82 1.86 13.49
C VAL A 403 -32.89 0.38 13.15
N SER A 404 -31.98 -0.39 13.75
CA SER A 404 -31.96 -1.84 13.61
C SER A 404 -31.76 -2.51 14.97
N THR A 405 -32.22 -3.75 15.09
CA THR A 405 -32.02 -4.58 16.28
C THR A 405 -31.00 -5.67 15.95
N LEU A 406 -29.90 -5.72 16.70
CA LEU A 406 -28.84 -6.70 16.51
C LEU A 406 -28.68 -7.57 17.74
N ARG A 407 -28.45 -8.86 17.51
CA ARG A 407 -28.05 -9.83 18.52
C ARG A 407 -26.71 -10.45 18.12
N GLU A 408 -25.82 -10.60 19.08
CA GLU A 408 -24.59 -11.36 18.92
C GLU A 408 -24.92 -12.86 18.93
N SER A 409 -24.67 -13.54 17.81
CA SER A 409 -24.93 -14.99 17.66
C SER A 409 -23.72 -15.84 18.06
N SER A 410 -22.54 -15.29 17.90
CA SER A 410 -21.24 -15.80 18.39
C SER A 410 -20.29 -14.62 18.52
N ALA A 411 -19.17 -14.79 19.20
CA ALA A 411 -18.23 -13.70 19.47
C ALA A 411 -17.90 -12.88 18.23
N GLY A 412 -18.30 -11.60 18.23
CA GLY A 412 -18.08 -10.66 17.12
C GLY A 412 -18.95 -10.87 15.86
N VAL A 413 -19.95 -11.77 15.90
CA VAL A 413 -20.88 -12.01 14.80
C VAL A 413 -22.27 -11.54 15.19
N TYR A 414 -22.77 -10.50 14.52
CA TYR A 414 -24.07 -9.89 14.78
C TYR A 414 -25.07 -10.28 13.69
N VAL A 415 -26.28 -10.62 14.10
CA VAL A 415 -27.41 -10.93 13.22
C VAL A 415 -28.58 -10.02 13.52
N VAL A 416 -29.41 -9.76 12.51
CA VAL A 416 -30.65 -9.01 12.72
C VAL A 416 -31.59 -9.83 13.59
N ALA A 417 -32.18 -9.19 14.60
CA ALA A 417 -33.16 -9.78 15.50
C ALA A 417 -34.46 -8.99 15.43
N THR A 418 -35.58 -9.64 15.69
CA THR A 418 -36.91 -9.01 15.74
C THR A 418 -37.18 -8.35 17.09
N ALA A 419 -36.49 -8.81 18.12
CA ALA A 419 -36.55 -8.26 19.48
C ALA A 419 -35.35 -8.73 20.31
N CYS A 420 -35.06 -8.03 21.34
CA CYS A 420 -34.19 -8.33 22.46
C CYS A 420 -35.06 -8.50 23.76
#